data_93cad08453b5319d2d498548e6823de0
#
_entry.id   93cad08453b5319d2d498548e6823de0
#
_cell.length_a   1.000
_cell.length_b   1.000
_cell.length_c   1.000
_cell.angle_alpha   90.00
_cell.angle_beta   90.00
_cell.angle_gamma   90.00
#
_symmetry.space_group_name_H-M   'P 1'
#
loop_
_entity.id
_entity.type
_entity.pdbx_description
1 polymer ?
#
loop_
_entity_poly.entity_id
_entity_poly.type
_entity_poly.pdbx_seq_one_letter_code
_entity_poly.pdbx_strand_id
1 'polypeptide(L)'
;MSYLKKIGALFVSSALMATMLAGCGGSSSGSGDTGSQAEGGGDGAYNISIVFKTTSNEYTQYMMAGAEKAAEETGAVLDMKGATSETAYDEQQNMIETDLHANKYDAMIIAPLQGDMASTLVSGT
;
A
#
# COMPACT_ATOMS: atom_id res chain seq x y z
N MET A 1 16.33 -1.73 -39.95
CA MET A 1 16.28 -3.14 -40.39
C MET A 1 15.36 -3.88 -39.44
N SER A 2 14.32 -4.40 -40.02
CA SER A 2 13.21 -5.10 -39.40
C SER A 2 13.63 -6.44 -38.81
N TYR A 3 13.15 -6.77 -37.62
CA TYR A 3 12.81 -8.14 -37.27
C TYR A 3 11.56 -8.18 -36.42
N LEU A 4 10.44 -8.15 -37.12
CA LEU A 4 9.21 -8.76 -36.66
C LEU A 4 9.37 -10.27 -36.65
N LYS A 5 9.20 -10.94 -35.53
CA LYS A 5 8.85 -12.35 -35.51
C LYS A 5 7.66 -12.59 -34.61
N LYS A 6 6.57 -12.82 -35.30
CA LYS A 6 5.35 -13.46 -34.84
C LYS A 6 5.65 -14.81 -34.20
N ILE A 7 5.09 -15.08 -33.06
CA ILE A 7 4.73 -16.42 -32.56
C ILE A 7 3.57 -16.10 -31.61
N GLY A 8 2.34 -16.43 -31.87
CA GLY A 8 1.81 -17.73 -32.15
C GLY A 8 0.91 -18.05 -30.97
N ALA A 9 -0.38 -17.79 -31.10
CA ALA A 9 -1.42 -18.12 -30.15
C ALA A 9 -1.45 -19.63 -29.88
N LEU A 10 -1.54 -20.02 -28.61
CA LEU A 10 -2.01 -21.34 -28.22
C LEU A 10 -3.02 -21.17 -27.09
N PHE A 11 -4.28 -21.19 -27.52
CA PHE A 11 -5.42 -21.41 -26.64
C PHE A 11 -5.34 -22.84 -26.11
N VAL A 12 -5.28 -23.02 -24.82
CA VAL A 12 -5.70 -24.26 -24.17
C VAL A 12 -6.80 -23.94 -23.21
N SER A 13 -7.97 -24.16 -23.72
CA SER A 13 -9.23 -24.29 -23.00
C SER A 13 -9.16 -25.53 -22.11
N SER A 14 -9.33 -25.38 -20.81
CA SER A 14 -9.61 -26.50 -19.91
C SER A 14 -10.66 -26.07 -18.91
N ALA A 15 -11.90 -26.36 -19.27
CA ALA A 15 -13.02 -26.41 -18.36
C ALA A 15 -12.92 -27.71 -17.56
N LEU A 16 -13.07 -27.68 -16.23
CA LEU A 16 -13.63 -28.78 -15.43
C LEU A 16 -13.90 -28.31 -13.98
N MET A 17 -15.18 -28.27 -13.73
CA MET A 17 -15.99 -29.00 -12.74
C MET A 17 -16.00 -28.46 -11.31
N ALA A 18 -17.19 -27.97 -11.02
CA ALA A 18 -17.76 -27.78 -9.69
C ALA A 18 -17.74 -29.09 -8.88
N THR A 19 -17.32 -28.99 -7.62
CA THR A 19 -17.78 -29.87 -6.56
C THR A 19 -18.17 -29.02 -5.35
N MET A 20 -19.47 -28.91 -5.17
CA MET A 20 -20.07 -28.50 -3.91
C MET A 20 -19.83 -29.61 -2.88
N LEU A 21 -19.25 -29.25 -1.74
CA LEU A 21 -19.40 -30.04 -0.53
C LEU A 21 -19.90 -29.12 0.58
N ALA A 22 -21.18 -29.23 0.82
CA ALA A 22 -21.81 -28.75 2.04
C ALA A 22 -21.34 -29.64 3.21
N GLY A 23 -20.78 -29.01 4.22
CA GLY A 23 -20.38 -29.61 5.47
C GLY A 23 -20.72 -28.69 6.63
N CYS A 24 -21.92 -28.85 7.17
CA CYS A 24 -22.39 -28.18 8.38
C CYS A 24 -21.91 -28.98 9.59
N GLY A 25 -21.45 -28.26 10.64
CA GLY A 25 -21.49 -28.80 12.00
C GLY A 25 -20.23 -28.72 12.82
N GLY A 26 -20.30 -28.00 13.94
CA GLY A 26 -19.40 -28.20 15.07
C GLY A 26 -18.85 -26.95 15.72
N SER A 27 -19.51 -26.47 16.77
CA SER A 27 -19.02 -25.49 17.75
C SER A 27 -17.71 -25.94 18.39
N SER A 28 -16.71 -25.07 18.44
CA SER A 28 -15.86 -24.88 19.61
C SER A 28 -15.00 -23.63 19.49
N SER A 29 -15.02 -22.84 20.55
CA SER A 29 -14.26 -21.61 20.82
C SER A 29 -12.76 -21.82 20.66
N GLY A 30 -12.13 -20.94 19.88
CA GLY A 30 -10.69 -20.78 19.81
C GLY A 30 -10.39 -19.40 19.28
N SER A 31 -9.83 -18.55 20.13
CA SER A 31 -9.26 -17.26 19.74
C SER A 31 -8.19 -17.49 18.67
N GLY A 32 -8.48 -17.17 17.46
CA GLY A 32 -7.55 -17.17 16.34
C GLY A 32 -7.54 -15.79 15.71
N ASP A 33 -6.41 -15.16 15.81
CA ASP A 33 -5.96 -13.97 15.12
C ASP A 33 -6.37 -14.04 13.65
N THR A 34 -7.40 -13.26 13.31
CA THR A 34 -7.88 -13.17 11.94
C THR A 34 -7.11 -12.04 11.28
N GLY A 35 -5.92 -12.37 10.76
CA GLY A 35 -5.29 -11.54 9.76
C GLY A 35 -6.25 -11.41 8.58
N SER A 36 -6.94 -10.28 8.50
CA SER A 36 -7.69 -9.91 7.32
C SER A 36 -6.72 -9.77 6.16
N GLN A 37 -6.63 -10.81 5.34
CA GLN A 37 -6.16 -10.64 3.97
C GLN A 37 -7.19 -9.76 3.27
N ALA A 38 -6.85 -8.50 3.07
CA ALA A 38 -7.56 -7.66 2.13
C ALA A 38 -7.31 -8.25 0.73
N GLU A 39 -8.30 -8.94 0.19
CA GLU A 39 -8.36 -9.23 -1.23
C GLU A 39 -8.56 -7.91 -1.98
N GLY A 40 -7.47 -7.20 -2.24
CA GLY A 40 -7.42 -6.05 -3.11
C GLY A 40 -7.30 -6.50 -4.56
N GLY A 41 -8.39 -6.92 -5.15
CA GLY A 41 -8.47 -7.16 -6.58
C GLY A 41 -8.99 -5.93 -7.31
N GLY A 42 -8.12 -5.02 -7.69
CA GLY A 42 -8.41 -3.95 -8.64
C GLY A 42 -7.33 -3.94 -9.71
N ASP A 43 -7.71 -3.90 -10.97
CA ASP A 43 -6.83 -3.92 -12.16
C ASP A 43 -5.95 -2.65 -12.30
N GLY A 44 -5.69 -1.91 -11.22
CA GLY A 44 -4.85 -0.73 -11.19
C GLY A 44 -3.86 -0.77 -10.04
N ALA A 45 -2.63 -0.32 -10.27
CA ALA A 45 -1.65 -0.13 -9.22
C ALA A 45 -2.14 0.95 -8.24
N TYR A 46 -2.11 0.66 -6.93
CA TYR A 46 -2.41 1.66 -5.91
C TYR A 46 -1.28 2.67 -5.80
N ASN A 47 -1.65 3.95 -5.78
CA ASN A 47 -0.72 5.05 -5.53
C ASN A 47 -0.76 5.39 -4.03
N ILE A 48 0.33 5.20 -3.33
CA ILE A 48 0.41 5.37 -1.88
C ILE A 48 1.45 6.43 -1.55
N SER A 49 1.04 7.48 -0.83
CA SER A 49 1.98 8.43 -0.23
C SER A 49 2.43 7.93 1.13
N ILE A 50 3.74 7.99 1.41
CA ILE A 50 4.31 7.69 2.73
C ILE A 50 5.11 8.88 3.20
N VAL A 51 4.66 9.52 4.27
CA VAL A 51 5.32 10.68 4.86
C VAL A 51 5.98 10.27 6.18
N PHE A 52 7.30 10.15 6.17
CA PHE A 52 8.11 9.83 7.35
C PHE A 52 8.40 11.09 8.18
N LYS A 53 8.83 10.89 9.44
CA LYS A 53 9.33 12.00 10.28
C LYS A 53 10.52 12.70 9.65
N THR A 54 11.46 11.90 9.18
CA THR A 54 12.65 12.34 8.42
C THR A 54 13.14 11.16 7.59
N THR A 55 13.84 11.44 6.50
CA THR A 55 14.46 10.40 5.66
C THR A 55 15.96 10.23 5.94
N SER A 56 16.54 11.03 6.83
CA SER A 56 17.99 11.09 7.05
C SER A 56 18.53 10.06 8.07
N ASN A 57 17.67 9.39 8.83
CA ASN A 57 18.12 8.40 9.82
C ASN A 57 18.10 6.97 9.24
N GLU A 58 18.99 6.14 9.78
CA GLU A 58 19.17 4.75 9.33
C GLU A 58 17.89 3.90 9.48
N TYR A 59 17.15 4.11 10.56
CA TYR A 59 15.89 3.38 10.79
C TYR A 59 14.87 3.63 9.67
N THR A 60 14.70 4.89 9.26
CA THR A 60 13.80 5.23 8.15
C THR A 60 14.30 4.65 6.83
N GLN A 61 15.62 4.61 6.60
CA GLN A 61 16.17 3.99 5.40
C GLN A 61 15.81 2.50 5.30
N TYR A 62 15.85 1.76 6.41
CA TYR A 62 15.39 0.36 6.43
C TYR A 62 13.89 0.24 6.18
N MET A 63 13.08 1.14 6.73
CA MET A 63 11.64 1.16 6.47
C MET A 63 11.33 1.43 5.00
N MET A 64 12.03 2.38 4.38
CA MET A 64 11.88 2.70 2.95
C MET A 64 12.24 1.50 2.08
N ALA A 65 13.36 0.82 2.35
CA ALA A 65 13.76 -0.37 1.62
C ALA A 65 12.73 -1.51 1.75
N GLY A 66 12.14 -1.69 2.93
CA GLY A 66 11.07 -2.64 3.15
C GLY A 66 9.79 -2.29 2.37
N ALA A 67 9.44 -1.01 2.33
CA ALA A 67 8.28 -0.52 1.58
C ALA A 67 8.48 -0.69 0.07
N GLU A 68 9.67 -0.38 -0.45
CA GLU A 68 10.02 -0.60 -1.86
C GLU A 68 9.86 -2.07 -2.26
N LYS A 69 10.36 -2.98 -1.43
CA LYS A 69 10.22 -4.41 -1.67
C LYS A 69 8.75 -4.85 -1.68
N ALA A 70 7.95 -4.37 -0.74
CA ALA A 70 6.52 -4.66 -0.72
C ALA A 70 5.79 -4.10 -1.96
N ALA A 71 6.21 -2.93 -2.44
CA ALA A 71 5.67 -2.36 -3.68
C ALA A 71 6.03 -3.19 -4.92
N GLU A 72 7.25 -3.70 -5.00
CA GLU A 72 7.65 -4.63 -6.07
C GLU A 72 6.80 -5.91 -6.07
N GLU A 73 6.47 -6.44 -4.89
CA GLU A 73 5.67 -7.66 -4.76
C GLU A 73 4.18 -7.43 -5.05
N THR A 74 3.66 -6.25 -4.75
CA THR A 74 2.22 -5.93 -4.87
C THR A 74 1.87 -5.14 -6.12
N GLY A 75 2.85 -4.56 -6.79
CA GLY A 75 2.64 -3.63 -7.91
C GLY A 75 2.20 -2.22 -7.48
N ALA A 76 2.22 -1.90 -6.19
CA ALA A 76 1.89 -0.55 -5.71
C ALA A 76 2.94 0.48 -6.14
N VAL A 77 2.51 1.71 -6.34
CA VAL A 77 3.37 2.86 -6.63
C VAL A 77 3.51 3.69 -5.36
N LEU A 78 4.73 3.86 -4.87
CA LEU A 78 5.02 4.59 -3.64
C LEU A 78 5.62 5.97 -3.94
N ASP A 79 5.12 6.98 -3.24
CA ASP A 79 5.73 8.31 -3.14
C ASP A 79 6.18 8.50 -1.68
N MET A 80 7.46 8.29 -1.43
CA MET A 80 8.05 8.31 -0.09
C MET A 80 8.81 9.61 0.14
N LYS A 81 8.49 10.29 1.23
CA LYS A 81 9.10 11.57 1.60
C LYS A 81 9.14 11.74 3.12
N GLY A 82 9.90 12.71 3.58
CA GLY A 82 9.97 13.07 4.99
C GLY A 82 10.60 14.43 5.19
N ALA A 83 10.37 15.04 6.33
CA ALA A 83 10.92 16.35 6.66
C ALA A 83 12.46 16.31 6.74
N THR A 84 13.08 17.47 6.58
CA THR A 84 14.55 17.61 6.64
C THR A 84 15.12 17.38 8.03
N SER A 85 14.28 17.56 9.07
CA SER A 85 14.64 17.29 10.47
C SER A 85 13.41 16.91 11.30
N GLU A 86 13.63 16.33 12.47
CA GLU A 86 12.56 15.95 13.41
C GLU A 86 11.89 17.17 14.09
N THR A 87 12.34 18.38 13.83
CA THR A 87 11.76 19.63 14.32
C THR A 87 11.12 20.46 13.21
N ALA A 88 11.16 19.99 11.99
CA ALA A 88 10.60 20.69 10.83
C ALA A 88 9.09 20.38 10.66
N TYR A 89 8.31 20.77 11.66
CA TYR A 89 6.87 20.48 11.75
C TYR A 89 6.08 21.07 10.58
N ASP A 90 6.35 22.34 10.25
CA ASP A 90 5.67 23.05 9.16
C ASP A 90 5.97 22.41 7.80
N GLU A 91 7.19 21.90 7.62
CA GLU A 91 7.59 21.21 6.40
C GLU A 91 6.79 19.91 6.23
N GLN A 92 6.70 19.09 7.29
CA GLN A 92 5.91 17.87 7.25
C GLN A 92 4.43 18.16 7.04
N GLN A 93 3.88 19.16 7.70
CA GLN A 93 2.49 19.55 7.52
C GLN A 93 2.21 19.96 6.06
N ASN A 94 3.06 20.79 5.46
CA ASN A 94 2.92 21.19 4.07
C ASN A 94 2.98 20.01 3.09
N MET A 95 3.84 19.01 3.36
CA MET A 95 3.90 17.78 2.55
C MET A 95 2.57 17.02 2.61
N ILE A 96 2.02 16.85 3.82
CA ILE A 96 0.77 16.12 4.03
C ILE A 96 -0.40 16.86 3.36
N GLU A 97 -0.53 18.16 3.57
CA GLU A 97 -1.58 18.97 2.96
C GLU A 97 -1.49 18.96 1.43
N THR A 98 -0.29 19.06 0.90
CA THR A 98 -0.06 18.96 -0.55
C THR A 98 -0.53 17.63 -1.10
N ASP A 99 -0.23 16.54 -0.43
CA ASP A 99 -0.62 15.21 -0.88
C ASP A 99 -2.13 14.97 -0.75
N LEU A 100 -2.77 15.48 0.31
CA LEU A 100 -4.21 15.41 0.48
C LEU A 100 -4.96 16.15 -0.64
N HIS A 101 -4.45 17.29 -1.08
CA HIS A 101 -5.06 18.08 -2.15
C HIS A 101 -4.71 17.60 -3.57
N ALA A 102 -3.71 16.74 -3.69
CA ALA A 102 -3.25 16.25 -4.99
C ALA A 102 -4.26 15.33 -5.71
N ASN A 103 -5.19 14.72 -4.97
CA ASN A 103 -6.20 13.76 -5.50
C ASN A 103 -5.61 12.65 -6.39
N LYS A 104 -4.37 12.24 -6.11
CA LYS A 104 -3.66 11.22 -6.88
C LYS A 104 -3.30 9.96 -6.09
N TYR A 105 -3.53 9.98 -4.78
CA TYR A 105 -3.21 8.86 -3.91
C TYR A 105 -4.46 8.14 -3.47
N ASP A 106 -4.40 6.81 -3.49
CA ASP A 106 -5.47 5.93 -2.99
C ASP A 106 -5.37 5.75 -1.47
N ALA A 107 -4.17 5.91 -0.91
CA ALA A 107 -3.91 5.85 0.52
C ALA A 107 -2.73 6.74 0.91
N MET A 108 -2.71 7.14 2.18
CA MET A 108 -1.60 7.88 2.78
C MET A 108 -1.19 7.23 4.10
N ILE A 109 0.11 7.02 4.27
CA ILE A 109 0.73 6.52 5.50
C ILE A 109 1.56 7.65 6.09
N ILE A 110 1.31 8.01 7.33
CA ILE A 110 1.98 9.14 7.97
C ILE A 110 2.60 8.70 9.29
N ALA A 111 3.89 9.01 9.47
CA ALA A 111 4.56 8.98 10.76
C ALA A 111 4.68 10.42 11.27
N PRO A 112 3.72 10.93 12.09
CA PRO A 112 3.66 12.34 12.44
C PRO A 112 4.80 12.73 13.39
N LEU A 113 5.34 13.94 13.20
CA LEU A 113 6.31 14.54 14.10
C LEU A 113 5.67 14.96 15.42
N GLN A 114 4.37 15.32 15.39
CA GLN A 114 3.58 15.69 16.57
C GLN A 114 2.29 14.88 16.62
N GLY A 115 1.86 14.49 17.81
CA GLY A 115 0.67 13.66 18.00
C GLY A 115 -0.65 14.35 17.63
N ASP A 116 -0.73 15.66 17.73
CA ASP A 116 -1.88 16.47 17.38
C ASP A 116 -2.08 16.62 15.86
N MET A 117 -1.02 16.50 15.07
CA MET A 117 -1.12 16.46 13.59
C MET A 117 -2.05 15.33 13.12
N ALA A 118 -1.96 14.16 13.74
CA ALA A 118 -2.79 13.03 13.35
C ALA A 118 -4.28 13.29 13.62
N SER A 119 -4.62 13.94 14.72
CA SER A 119 -6.01 14.26 15.07
C SER A 119 -6.61 15.32 14.14
N THR A 120 -5.83 16.29 13.71
CA THR A 120 -6.26 17.32 12.75
C THR A 120 -6.57 16.72 11.39
N LEU A 121 -5.76 15.76 10.93
CA LEU A 121 -5.95 15.10 9.66
C LEU A 121 -7.21 14.22 9.63
N VAL A 122 -7.51 13.54 10.74
CA VAL A 122 -8.71 12.68 10.83
C VAL A 122 -9.99 13.50 10.98
N SER A 123 -9.94 14.67 11.60
CA SER A 123 -11.11 15.53 11.80
C SER A 123 -11.42 16.47 10.63
N GLY A 124 -10.51 16.61 9.69
CA GLY A 124 -10.64 17.45 8.49
C GLY A 124 -11.23 16.74 7.26
N THR A 125 -11.52 15.45 7.38
CA THR A 125 -12.20 14.64 6.37
C THR A 125 -13.66 14.45 6.75
#